data_c55cfa466ee72fe11f44595301756bff
#
_entry.id   c55cfa466ee72fe11f44595301756bff
#
_cell.length_a   1.000
_cell.length_b   1.000
_cell.length_c   1.000
_cell.angle_alpha   90.00
_cell.angle_beta   90.00
_cell.angle_gamma   90.00
#
_symmetry.space_group_name_H-M   'P 1'
#
loop_
_entity.id
_entity.type
_entity.pdbx_description
1 polymer ?
#
loop_
_entity_poly.entity_id
_entity_poly.type
_entity_poly.pdbx_seq_one_letter_code
_entity_poly.pdbx_strand_id
1 'polypeptide(L)'
;MSDGAIVGIDHVQVAAPAGCEAQARAFYGEALGLPELVKPEALAGRGGCWFACGDRQLHVGVAEPFAPATKAHPALLVRDAAALAALLERLAAAGHATRTDIPLAGVERAFVDDPFGNRVELVAPA
;
A
#
# COMPACT_ATOMS: atom_id res chain seq x y z
N MET A 1 15.23 18.02 16.95
CA MET A 1 14.94 16.95 17.91
C MET A 1 13.49 17.04 18.36
N SER A 2 12.82 15.92 18.43
CA SER A 2 11.45 15.89 18.93
C SER A 2 11.44 15.39 20.38
N ASP A 3 10.82 16.15 21.26
CA ASP A 3 10.54 15.74 22.64
C ASP A 3 9.04 15.56 22.85
N GLY A 4 8.27 15.47 21.76
CA GLY A 4 6.85 15.22 21.80
C GLY A 4 6.49 13.77 22.09
N ALA A 5 5.21 13.52 22.35
CA ALA A 5 4.71 12.20 22.70
C ALA A 5 4.58 11.27 21.46
N ILE A 6 4.41 11.85 20.27
CA ILE A 6 4.28 11.04 19.02
C ILE A 6 5.68 10.71 18.53
N VAL A 7 5.95 9.41 18.32
CA VAL A 7 7.29 8.92 17.99
C VAL A 7 7.35 8.24 16.60
N GLY A 8 6.25 8.20 15.86
CA GLY A 8 6.26 7.60 14.52
C GLY A 8 4.87 7.29 14.02
N ILE A 9 4.81 6.53 12.94
CA ILE A 9 3.56 6.04 12.36
C ILE A 9 3.41 4.57 12.74
N ASP A 10 2.24 4.20 13.29
CA ASP A 10 1.92 2.81 13.62
C ASP A 10 1.47 2.04 12.39
N HIS A 11 0.47 2.57 11.70
CA HIS A 11 -0.03 1.96 10.46
C HIS A 11 -0.62 3.02 9.55
N VAL A 12 -0.85 2.62 8.29
CA VAL A 12 -1.60 3.42 7.31
C VAL A 12 -2.81 2.60 6.91
N GLN A 13 -3.97 3.23 6.80
CA GLN A 13 -5.17 2.58 6.32
C GLN A 13 -5.64 3.22 5.02
N VAL A 14 -5.95 2.37 4.04
CA VAL A 14 -6.63 2.78 2.81
C VAL A 14 -8.07 2.29 2.86
N ALA A 15 -8.97 3.02 2.22
CA ALA A 15 -10.37 2.64 2.18
C ALA A 15 -10.66 1.74 0.98
N ALA A 16 -11.69 0.91 1.11
CA ALA A 16 -12.16 0.04 0.03
C ALA A 16 -13.66 -0.20 0.19
N PRO A 17 -14.36 -0.59 -0.87
CA PRO A 17 -15.78 -0.93 -0.75
C PRO A 17 -16.00 -2.27 -0.05
N ALA A 18 -17.20 -2.52 0.43
CA ALA A 18 -17.56 -3.81 0.99
C ALA A 18 -17.32 -4.93 -0.02
N GLY A 19 -16.86 -6.08 0.44
CA GLY A 19 -16.53 -7.21 -0.43
C GLY A 19 -15.15 -7.11 -1.08
N CYS A 20 -14.27 -6.25 -0.56
CA CYS A 20 -12.97 -5.94 -1.14
C CYS A 20 -11.89 -7.01 -0.91
N GLU A 21 -12.12 -7.98 -0.02
CA GLU A 21 -11.04 -8.82 0.53
C GLU A 21 -10.26 -9.60 -0.53
N ALA A 22 -10.95 -10.22 -1.49
CA ALA A 22 -10.26 -11.01 -2.52
C ALA A 22 -9.35 -10.13 -3.38
N GLN A 23 -9.82 -8.96 -3.80
CA GLN A 23 -9.03 -8.02 -4.59
C GLN A 23 -7.91 -7.39 -3.78
N ALA A 24 -8.15 -7.09 -2.50
CA ALA A 24 -7.12 -6.56 -1.61
C ALA A 24 -5.99 -7.57 -1.43
N ARG A 25 -6.30 -8.85 -1.24
CA ARG A 25 -5.30 -9.91 -1.12
C ARG A 25 -4.51 -10.11 -2.40
N ALA A 26 -5.17 -10.06 -3.55
CA ALA A 26 -4.48 -10.20 -4.83
C ALA A 26 -3.49 -9.05 -5.08
N PHE A 27 -3.85 -7.81 -4.71
CA PHE A 27 -2.99 -6.65 -4.95
C PHE A 27 -1.94 -6.49 -3.86
N TYR A 28 -2.36 -6.26 -2.62
CA TYR A 28 -1.42 -5.99 -1.52
C TYR A 28 -0.66 -7.25 -1.10
N GLY A 29 -1.34 -8.39 -1.05
CA GLY A 29 -0.73 -9.65 -0.63
C GLY A 29 0.13 -10.27 -1.71
N GLU A 30 -0.40 -10.50 -2.90
CA GLU A 30 0.31 -11.22 -3.96
C GLU A 30 1.16 -10.31 -4.84
N ALA A 31 0.57 -9.27 -5.43
CA ALA A 31 1.30 -8.41 -6.36
C ALA A 31 2.37 -7.57 -5.66
N LEU A 32 2.04 -6.93 -4.53
CA LEU A 32 3.02 -6.16 -3.74
C LEU A 32 3.84 -7.04 -2.79
N GLY A 33 3.38 -8.24 -2.48
CA GLY A 33 4.14 -9.17 -1.65
C GLY A 33 4.09 -8.90 -0.15
N LEU A 34 3.06 -8.22 0.36
CA LEU A 34 2.92 -7.94 1.77
C LEU A 34 2.27 -9.14 2.49
N PRO A 35 2.90 -9.69 3.55
CA PRO A 35 2.28 -10.78 4.30
C PRO A 35 0.97 -10.34 4.96
N GLU A 36 -0.07 -11.13 4.80
CA GLU A 36 -1.34 -10.83 5.45
C GLU A 36 -1.28 -11.19 6.94
N LEU A 37 -1.87 -10.34 7.77
CA LEU A 37 -1.98 -10.50 9.22
C LEU A 37 -3.40 -10.87 9.59
N VAL A 38 -3.54 -11.66 10.64
CA VAL A 38 -4.85 -11.95 11.23
C VAL A 38 -5.31 -10.73 12.01
N LYS A 39 -6.50 -10.23 11.70
CA LYS A 39 -7.09 -9.11 12.42
C LYS A 39 -7.47 -9.53 13.85
N PRO A 40 -7.40 -8.60 14.82
CA PRO A 40 -7.94 -8.87 16.14
C PRO A 40 -9.40 -9.32 16.07
N GLU A 41 -9.78 -10.28 16.91
CA GLU A 41 -11.13 -10.85 16.90
C GLU A 41 -12.21 -9.78 17.03
N ALA A 42 -11.96 -8.75 17.85
CA ALA A 42 -12.89 -7.65 18.05
C ALA A 42 -13.21 -6.87 16.76
N LEU A 43 -12.31 -6.90 15.77
CA LEU A 43 -12.46 -6.18 14.51
C LEU A 43 -12.74 -7.10 13.31
N ALA A 44 -12.74 -8.42 13.51
CA ALA A 44 -12.82 -9.39 12.42
C ALA A 44 -14.10 -9.24 11.59
N GLY A 45 -15.21 -8.85 12.19
CA GLY A 45 -16.50 -8.70 11.51
C GLY A 45 -16.66 -7.44 10.68
N ARG A 46 -15.68 -6.54 10.70
CA ARG A 46 -15.78 -5.25 9.98
C ARG A 46 -15.36 -5.33 8.50
N GLY A 47 -14.87 -6.47 8.05
CA GLY A 47 -14.34 -6.63 6.70
C GLY A 47 -12.96 -5.99 6.55
N GLY A 48 -12.42 -6.04 5.32
CA GLY A 48 -11.09 -5.55 5.03
C GLY A 48 -9.99 -6.55 5.38
N CYS A 49 -8.74 -6.11 5.21
CA CYS A 49 -7.55 -6.95 5.43
C CYS A 49 -6.44 -6.13 6.06
N TRP A 50 -5.58 -6.80 6.82
CA TRP A 50 -4.38 -6.21 7.41
C TRP A 50 -3.14 -6.90 6.84
N PHE A 51 -2.10 -6.12 6.56
CA PHE A 51 -0.84 -6.61 6.00
C PHE A 51 0.34 -6.08 6.79
N ALA A 52 1.38 -6.90 6.91
CA ALA A 52 2.67 -6.43 7.40
C ALA A 52 3.37 -5.61 6.31
N CYS A 53 3.95 -4.48 6.67
CA CYS A 53 4.70 -3.63 5.76
C CYS A 53 6.00 -3.24 6.48
N GLY A 54 7.05 -4.07 6.31
CA GLY A 54 8.24 -3.95 7.13
C GLY A 54 7.91 -4.14 8.61
N ASP A 55 8.33 -3.20 9.43
CA ASP A 55 8.01 -3.19 10.86
C ASP A 55 6.72 -2.44 11.20
N ARG A 56 5.97 -2.02 10.18
CA ARG A 56 4.69 -1.34 10.32
C ARG A 56 3.60 -2.17 9.63
N GLN A 57 2.41 -1.61 9.52
CA GLN A 57 1.27 -2.31 8.93
C GLN A 57 0.55 -1.43 7.94
N LEU A 58 -0.04 -2.06 6.93
CA LEU A 58 -0.96 -1.44 6.00
C LEU A 58 -2.32 -2.14 6.16
N HIS A 59 -3.35 -1.35 6.45
CA HIS A 59 -4.70 -1.85 6.63
C HIS A 59 -5.57 -1.43 5.45
N VAL A 60 -6.46 -2.33 5.03
CA VAL A 60 -7.53 -2.02 4.08
C VAL A 60 -8.83 -2.05 4.87
N GLY A 61 -9.51 -0.92 4.95
CA GLY A 61 -10.73 -0.77 5.73
C GLY A 61 -11.93 -0.47 4.86
N VAL A 62 -13.09 -1.08 5.18
CA VAL A 62 -14.30 -0.86 4.41
C VAL A 62 -14.90 0.49 4.74
N ALA A 63 -15.27 1.25 3.70
CA ALA A 63 -15.97 2.52 3.79
C ALA A 63 -17.22 2.49 2.93
N GLU A 64 -18.32 3.00 3.48
CA GLU A 64 -19.58 3.11 2.76
C GLU A 64 -20.22 4.48 3.06
N PRO A 65 -20.46 5.34 2.03
CA PRO A 65 -20.05 5.15 0.64
C PRO A 65 -18.53 5.20 0.48
N PHE A 66 -18.02 4.54 -0.57
CA PHE A 66 -16.59 4.52 -0.87
C PHE A 66 -16.27 5.51 -2.00
N ALA A 67 -15.16 6.22 -1.87
CA ALA A 67 -14.50 6.95 -2.94
C ALA A 67 -13.00 6.77 -2.82
N PRO A 68 -12.27 6.54 -3.93
CA PRO A 68 -10.83 6.34 -3.88
C PRO A 68 -10.09 7.63 -3.50
N ALA A 69 -8.97 7.46 -2.79
CA ALA A 69 -8.05 8.54 -2.49
C ALA A 69 -7.05 8.67 -3.63
N THR A 70 -7.09 9.79 -4.35
CA THR A 70 -6.23 10.04 -5.50
C THR A 70 -5.14 11.05 -5.21
N LYS A 71 -5.28 11.86 -4.17
CA LYS A 71 -4.22 12.77 -3.71
C LYS A 71 -3.54 12.23 -2.47
N ALA A 72 -4.29 11.94 -1.41
CA ALA A 72 -3.76 11.27 -0.23
C ALA A 72 -3.35 9.85 -0.62
N HIS A 73 -2.13 9.43 -0.26
CA HIS A 73 -1.64 8.12 -0.65
C HIS A 73 -0.53 7.64 0.29
N PRO A 74 -0.41 6.33 0.50
CA PRO A 74 0.76 5.79 1.17
C PRO A 74 1.94 5.74 0.21
N ALA A 75 3.15 5.95 0.73
CA ALA A 75 4.39 5.71 0.01
C ALA A 75 5.10 4.54 0.69
N LEU A 76 5.24 3.44 -0.03
CA LEU A 76 5.84 2.22 0.48
C LEU A 76 7.32 2.18 0.12
N LEU A 77 8.17 1.94 1.10
CA LEU A 77 9.61 1.91 0.90
C LEU A 77 10.03 0.57 0.34
N VAL A 78 10.64 0.58 -0.84
CA VAL A 78 11.20 -0.59 -1.50
C VAL A 78 12.70 -0.64 -1.20
N ARG A 79 13.25 -1.83 -1.01
CA ARG A 79 14.62 -2.05 -0.53
C ARG A 79 15.68 -1.29 -1.35
N ASP A 80 15.61 -1.38 -2.68
CA ASP A 80 16.56 -0.75 -3.60
C ASP A 80 15.97 -0.61 -5.00
N ALA A 81 16.70 0.05 -5.90
CA ALA A 81 16.23 0.30 -7.26
C ALA A 81 16.01 -0.99 -8.06
N ALA A 82 16.83 -2.02 -7.83
CA ALA A 82 16.66 -3.30 -8.52
C ALA A 82 15.38 -4.01 -8.08
N ALA A 83 15.07 -3.98 -6.78
CA ALA A 83 13.83 -4.53 -6.24
C ALA A 83 12.62 -3.77 -6.78
N LEU A 84 12.72 -2.45 -6.92
CA LEU A 84 11.65 -1.64 -7.50
C LEU A 84 11.41 -2.04 -8.97
N ALA A 85 12.46 -2.17 -9.76
CA ALA A 85 12.32 -2.57 -11.16
C ALA A 85 11.63 -3.94 -11.29
N ALA A 86 12.03 -4.91 -10.47
CA ALA A 86 11.40 -6.24 -10.46
C ALA A 86 9.93 -6.19 -10.03
N LEU A 87 9.62 -5.35 -9.05
CA LEU A 87 8.25 -5.15 -8.58
C LEU A 87 7.37 -4.54 -9.67
N LEU A 88 7.88 -3.56 -10.40
CA LEU A 88 7.14 -2.93 -11.51
C LEU A 88 6.85 -3.93 -12.62
N GLU A 89 7.80 -4.81 -12.96
CA GLU A 89 7.57 -5.88 -13.92
C GLU A 89 6.48 -6.84 -13.44
N ARG A 90 6.50 -7.21 -12.18
CA ARG A 90 5.49 -8.10 -11.58
C ARG A 90 4.10 -7.47 -11.59
N LEU A 91 4.01 -6.17 -11.27
CA LEU A 91 2.76 -5.44 -11.33
C LEU A 91 2.21 -5.39 -12.76
N ALA A 92 3.06 -5.11 -13.75
CA ALA A 92 2.66 -5.08 -15.14
C ALA A 92 2.16 -6.45 -15.60
N ALA A 93 2.85 -7.52 -15.23
CA ALA A 93 2.45 -8.89 -15.57
C ALA A 93 1.11 -9.26 -14.95
N ALA A 94 0.78 -8.70 -13.79
CA ALA A 94 -0.51 -8.90 -13.13
C ALA A 94 -1.62 -7.97 -13.64
N GLY A 95 -1.32 -7.12 -14.64
CA GLY A 95 -2.30 -6.24 -15.24
C GLY A 95 -2.43 -4.87 -14.58
N HIS A 96 -1.50 -4.50 -13.69
CA HIS A 96 -1.52 -3.20 -13.03
C HIS A 96 -0.59 -2.23 -13.74
N ALA A 97 -1.15 -1.17 -14.32
CA ALA A 97 -0.37 -0.13 -14.97
C ALA A 97 0.34 0.72 -13.92
N THR A 98 1.61 1.04 -14.18
CA THR A 98 2.41 1.91 -13.32
C THR A 98 2.74 3.19 -14.08
N ARG A 99 3.06 4.26 -13.34
CA ARG A 99 3.44 5.54 -13.90
C ARG A 99 4.51 6.20 -13.06
N THR A 100 5.24 7.11 -13.68
CA THR A 100 6.25 7.92 -13.01
C THR A 100 5.79 9.37 -12.93
N ASP A 101 6.45 10.15 -12.11
CA ASP A 101 6.21 11.58 -11.96
C ASP A 101 7.56 12.29 -12.01
N ILE A 102 7.61 13.55 -11.64
CA ILE A 102 8.83 14.35 -11.64
C ILE A 102 9.93 13.61 -10.85
N PRO A 103 11.14 13.42 -11.44
CA PRO A 103 12.22 12.75 -10.74
C PRO A 103 12.65 13.55 -9.51
N LEU A 104 12.97 12.84 -8.43
CA LEU A 104 13.50 13.41 -7.20
C LEU A 104 14.91 12.88 -6.98
N ALA A 105 15.82 13.77 -6.58
CA ALA A 105 17.22 13.38 -6.33
C ALA A 105 17.29 12.37 -5.18
N GLY A 106 18.11 11.34 -5.34
CA GLY A 106 18.39 10.35 -4.31
C GLY A 106 17.37 9.23 -4.19
N VAL A 107 16.31 9.23 -4.98
CA VAL A 107 15.29 8.18 -4.95
C VAL A 107 14.85 7.81 -6.35
N GLU A 108 14.42 6.55 -6.49
CA GLU A 108 13.62 6.07 -7.62
C GLU A 108 12.21 5.88 -7.12
N ARG A 109 11.21 6.30 -7.89
CA ARG A 109 9.82 6.16 -7.46
C ARG A 109 8.88 5.92 -8.62
N ALA A 110 7.75 5.28 -8.32
CA ALA A 110 6.68 5.04 -9.26
C ALA A 110 5.35 5.02 -8.52
N PHE A 111 4.27 5.16 -9.27
CA PHE A 111 2.91 5.10 -8.74
C PHE A 111 2.16 3.95 -9.39
N VAL A 112 1.25 3.36 -8.63
CA VAL A 112 0.29 2.36 -9.10
C VAL A 112 -1.01 2.63 -8.38
N ASP A 113 -2.14 2.41 -9.04
CA ASP A 113 -3.42 2.45 -8.36
C ASP A 113 -3.79 1.05 -7.89
N ASP A 114 -4.36 0.96 -6.69
CA ASP A 114 -4.86 -0.32 -6.19
C ASP A 114 -6.16 -0.70 -6.94
N PRO A 115 -6.73 -1.90 -6.72
CA PRO A 115 -7.93 -2.33 -7.45
C PRO A 115 -9.15 -1.43 -7.26
N PHE A 116 -9.13 -0.57 -6.24
CA PHE A 116 -10.25 0.30 -5.90
C PHE A 116 -10.03 1.74 -6.37
N GLY A 117 -8.87 2.02 -6.98
CA GLY A 117 -8.51 3.34 -7.48
C GLY A 117 -7.74 4.21 -6.51
N ASN A 118 -7.32 3.68 -5.35
CA ASN A 118 -6.46 4.43 -4.43
C ASN A 118 -5.05 4.51 -5.01
N ARG A 119 -4.43 5.68 -4.92
CA ARG A 119 -3.04 5.86 -5.33
C ARG A 119 -2.09 5.24 -4.33
N VAL A 120 -1.09 4.54 -4.81
CA VAL A 120 0.02 3.99 -4.01
C VAL A 120 1.33 4.43 -4.65
N GLU A 121 2.25 4.94 -3.84
CA GLU A 121 3.59 5.31 -4.28
C GLU A 121 4.58 4.23 -3.83
N LEU A 122 5.54 3.90 -4.69
CA LEU A 122 6.62 2.96 -4.41
C LEU A 122 7.93 3.73 -4.52
N VAL A 123 8.72 3.75 -3.45
CA VAL A 123 9.92 4.58 -3.36
C VAL A 123 11.11 3.71 -2.98
N ALA A 124 12.20 3.80 -3.73
CA ALA A 124 13.44 3.11 -3.43
C ALA A 124 14.61 4.11 -3.38
N PRO A 125 15.65 3.85 -2.57
CA PRO A 125 16.89 4.62 -2.68
C PRO A 125 17.49 4.47 -4.07
N ALA A 126 17.97 5.53 -4.62
CA ALA A 126 18.65 5.52 -5.92
C ALA A 126 20.02 4.87 -5.82
#